data_444c4fe8d4c4db2c4590ef9d87b924cd
#
_entry.id   444c4fe8d4c4db2c4590ef9d87b924cd
#
_cell.length_a   1.000
_cell.length_b   1.000
_cell.length_c   1.000
_cell.angle_alpha   90.00
_cell.angle_beta   90.00
_cell.angle_gamma   90.00
#
_symmetry.space_group_name_H-M   'P 1'
#
loop_
_entity.id
_entity.type
_entity.pdbx_description
1 polymer ?
#
loop_
_entity_poly.entity_id
_entity_poly.type
_entity_poly.pdbx_seq_one_letter_code
_entity_poly.pdbx_strand_id
1 'polypeptide(L)'
;MQPSPDKVLPMVILVVAMDCIMSVIGSISNDASYNTWITDVTNTANRARVDTILAVIPLFAMAIVFGGFDSMTNSSATVESWQKFFIIMGIMPTVGGVIGLFLMKDKEGIKPNKSNSFFNDFTYSLKPSTIKQNKMLYVCLSGYMIASIGYQVYINYLFNIVEGTLKIKNYIIPVGIIMVLAAVGSVLIGIAMDKKGKQNFYYPTIIAGVIGCIIIWSAKFFVDKNATAEIIILIIGGTLTIGVNLVMAGLFTASYRDYIPDGKEGLFQGCRIVMYVLVPMIIGPVVAQIIINAANRGVASENIVYPMELFLGCAVVLLFCFIPSRIVRVEGAKHHDELMKELQNEVKD
;
A
#
# COMPACT_ATOMS: atom_id res chain seq x y z
N MET A 1 -15.91 22.81 24.11
CA MET A 1 -15.58 24.18 23.67
C MET A 1 -14.97 24.09 22.29
N GLN A 2 -15.62 24.59 21.26
CA GLN A 2 -15.00 24.74 19.94
C GLN A 2 -13.91 25.81 20.04
N PRO A 3 -12.71 25.57 19.51
CA PRO A 3 -11.66 26.59 19.52
C PRO A 3 -12.11 27.81 18.70
N SER A 4 -11.73 29.02 19.15
CA SER A 4 -12.00 30.23 18.37
C SER A 4 -11.35 30.13 16.99
N PRO A 5 -11.97 30.69 15.92
CA PRO A 5 -11.44 30.60 14.54
C PRO A 5 -9.96 30.99 14.42
N ASP A 6 -9.50 31.97 15.21
CA ASP A 6 -8.12 32.48 15.23
C ASP A 6 -7.11 31.43 15.76
N LYS A 7 -7.56 30.42 16.53
CA LYS A 7 -6.71 29.35 17.08
C LYS A 7 -6.73 28.07 16.23
N VAL A 8 -7.70 27.91 15.34
CA VAL A 8 -7.81 26.72 14.51
C VAL A 8 -6.64 26.61 13.54
N LEU A 9 -6.31 27.69 12.84
CA LEU A 9 -5.24 27.69 11.83
C LEU A 9 -3.85 27.35 12.43
N PRO A 10 -3.40 27.97 13.54
CA PRO A 10 -2.14 27.59 14.19
C PRO A 10 -2.11 26.14 14.67
N MET A 11 -3.24 25.61 15.19
CA MET A 11 -3.34 24.22 15.61
C MET A 11 -3.21 23.25 14.42
N VAL A 12 -3.88 23.54 13.31
CA VAL A 12 -3.77 22.73 12.09
C VAL A 12 -2.33 22.73 11.57
N ILE A 13 -1.69 23.89 11.51
CA ILE A 13 -0.28 24.01 11.09
C ILE A 13 0.63 23.18 12.00
N LEU A 14 0.43 23.24 13.32
CA LEU A 14 1.21 22.47 14.28
C LEU A 14 1.03 20.96 14.07
N VAL A 15 -0.22 20.49 13.92
CA VAL A 15 -0.51 19.07 13.69
C VAL A 15 0.13 18.60 12.40
N VAL A 16 -0.02 19.35 11.30
CA VAL A 16 0.60 19.02 10.01
C VAL A 16 2.12 19.00 10.10
N ALA A 17 2.73 19.98 10.79
CA ALA A 17 4.19 19.99 10.98
C ALA A 17 4.69 18.79 11.79
N MET A 18 3.99 18.43 12.86
CA MET A 18 4.31 17.23 13.65
C MET A 18 4.15 15.94 12.83
N ASP A 19 3.08 15.83 12.05
CA ASP A 19 2.85 14.69 11.15
C ASP A 19 3.96 14.57 10.08
N CYS A 20 4.37 15.69 9.48
CA CYS A 20 5.50 15.73 8.56
C CYS A 20 6.80 15.21 9.20
N ILE A 21 7.11 15.68 10.44
CA ILE A 21 8.30 15.23 11.17
C ILE A 21 8.23 13.72 11.46
N MET A 22 7.10 13.25 11.97
CA MET A 22 6.87 11.81 12.23
C MET A 22 6.99 10.98 10.97
N SER A 23 6.42 11.45 9.86
CA SER A 23 6.49 10.76 8.57
C SER A 23 7.92 10.67 8.03
N VAL A 24 8.71 11.73 8.16
CA VAL A 24 10.14 11.72 7.75
C VAL A 24 10.93 10.71 8.58
N ILE A 25 10.78 10.75 9.91
CA ILE A 25 11.48 9.83 10.81
C ILE A 25 11.02 8.38 10.54
N GLY A 26 9.71 8.16 10.38
CA GLY A 26 9.12 6.86 10.06
C GLY A 26 9.64 6.30 8.73
N SER A 27 9.72 7.12 7.68
CA SER A 27 10.24 6.69 6.38
C SER A 27 11.73 6.36 6.42
N ILE A 28 12.54 7.13 7.15
CA ILE A 28 13.97 6.81 7.32
C ILE A 28 14.16 5.47 8.03
N SER A 29 13.42 5.23 9.11
CA SER A 29 13.56 4.02 9.91
C SER A 29 12.93 2.80 9.23
N ASN A 30 11.68 2.90 8.81
CA ASN A 30 10.90 1.77 8.32
C ASN A 30 11.16 1.46 6.84
N ASP A 31 11.21 2.47 5.98
CA ASP A 31 11.32 2.24 4.55
C ASP A 31 12.77 2.03 4.09
N ALA A 32 13.71 2.80 4.61
CA ALA A 32 15.10 2.70 4.18
C ALA A 32 15.90 1.70 5.04
N SER A 33 16.04 1.98 6.34
CA SER A 33 16.94 1.20 7.21
C SER A 33 16.42 -0.22 7.47
N TYR A 34 15.14 -0.34 7.81
CA TYR A 34 14.54 -1.64 8.13
C TYR A 34 14.47 -2.59 6.93
N ASN A 35 14.06 -2.10 5.77
CA ASN A 35 14.02 -2.92 4.55
C ASN A 35 15.41 -3.36 4.08
N THR A 36 16.42 -2.51 4.26
CA THR A 36 17.82 -2.87 3.98
C THR A 36 18.28 -3.95 4.95
N TRP A 37 18.07 -3.76 6.26
CA TRP A 37 18.41 -4.72 7.29
C TRP A 37 17.76 -6.09 7.04
N ILE A 38 16.45 -6.14 6.72
CA ILE A 38 15.77 -7.40 6.37
C ILE A 38 16.44 -8.08 5.17
N THR A 39 16.85 -7.30 4.18
CA THR A 39 17.54 -7.84 3.00
C THR A 39 18.88 -8.49 3.39
N ASP A 40 19.61 -7.87 4.33
CA ASP A 40 20.91 -8.35 4.80
C ASP A 40 20.81 -9.60 5.67
N VAL A 41 19.78 -9.71 6.51
CA VAL A 41 19.62 -10.86 7.44
C VAL A 41 18.80 -12.01 6.84
N THR A 42 18.17 -11.83 5.68
CA THR A 42 17.38 -12.87 5.00
C THR A 42 18.12 -13.46 3.81
N ASN A 43 17.96 -14.77 3.60
CA ASN A 43 18.45 -15.48 2.43
C ASN A 43 17.35 -15.58 1.36
N THR A 44 17.73 -15.79 0.10
CA THR A 44 16.80 -16.02 -1.01
C THR A 44 15.73 -17.10 -0.72
N ALA A 45 16.12 -18.14 0.06
CA ALA A 45 15.23 -19.24 0.41
C ALA A 45 14.14 -18.89 1.44
N ASN A 46 14.37 -17.90 2.33
CA ASN A 46 13.41 -17.51 3.39
C ASN A 46 12.83 -16.12 3.22
N ARG A 47 13.38 -15.32 2.31
CA ARG A 47 13.00 -13.92 2.06
C ARG A 47 11.50 -13.78 1.71
N ALA A 48 10.98 -14.65 0.84
CA ALA A 48 9.58 -14.61 0.45
C ALA A 48 8.64 -14.85 1.65
N ARG A 49 8.99 -15.80 2.53
CA ARG A 49 8.21 -16.05 3.76
C ARG A 49 8.24 -14.85 4.70
N VAL A 50 9.41 -14.23 4.89
CA VAL A 50 9.57 -13.06 5.76
C VAL A 50 8.77 -11.88 5.19
N ASP A 51 8.90 -11.59 3.89
CA ASP A 51 8.14 -10.53 3.21
C ASP A 51 6.63 -10.74 3.32
N THR A 52 6.16 -11.99 3.23
CA THR A 52 4.74 -12.32 3.39
C THR A 52 4.24 -12.03 4.81
N ILE A 53 5.01 -12.42 5.83
CA ILE A 53 4.67 -12.12 7.22
C ILE A 53 4.62 -10.61 7.45
N LEU A 54 5.62 -9.88 6.95
CA LEU A 54 5.68 -8.43 7.08
C LEU A 54 4.52 -7.71 6.37
N ALA A 55 4.06 -8.22 5.23
CA ALA A 55 2.90 -7.67 4.52
C ALA A 55 1.57 -7.81 5.30
N VAL A 56 1.49 -8.78 6.20
CA VAL A 56 0.29 -9.02 7.03
C VAL A 56 0.29 -8.19 8.32
N ILE A 57 1.47 -7.79 8.83
CA ILE A 57 1.59 -7.00 10.08
C ILE A 57 0.76 -5.71 10.05
N PRO A 58 0.77 -4.87 8.99
CA PRO A 58 -0.06 -3.66 8.94
C PRO A 58 -1.55 -3.93 9.06
N LEU A 59 -2.03 -5.07 8.55
CA LEU A 59 -3.44 -5.47 8.66
C LEU A 59 -3.80 -5.83 10.11
N PHE A 60 -2.91 -6.51 10.83
CA PHE A 60 -3.08 -6.74 12.27
C PHE A 60 -3.08 -5.43 13.05
N ALA A 61 -2.18 -4.49 12.72
CA ALA A 61 -2.15 -3.19 13.35
C ALA A 61 -3.47 -2.43 13.13
N MET A 62 -4.00 -2.43 11.90
CA MET A 62 -5.32 -1.85 11.61
C MET A 62 -6.44 -2.54 12.41
N ALA A 63 -6.46 -3.86 12.49
CA ALA A 63 -7.46 -4.61 13.24
C ALA A 63 -7.40 -4.28 14.74
N ILE A 64 -6.21 -4.13 15.32
CA ILE A 64 -6.02 -3.72 16.71
C ILE A 64 -6.52 -2.28 16.92
N VAL A 65 -6.18 -1.36 16.04
CA VAL A 65 -6.59 0.05 16.18
C VAL A 65 -8.11 0.19 16.04
N PHE A 66 -8.70 -0.34 14.97
CA PHE A 66 -10.13 -0.19 14.74
C PHE A 66 -10.99 -1.10 15.62
N GLY A 67 -10.54 -2.31 15.95
CA GLY A 67 -11.29 -3.22 16.81
C GLY A 67 -11.05 -3.03 18.31
N GLY A 68 -9.79 -2.78 18.70
CA GLY A 68 -9.39 -2.64 20.10
C GLY A 68 -9.60 -1.26 20.69
N PHE A 69 -9.49 -0.20 19.87
CA PHE A 69 -9.55 1.19 20.33
C PHE A 69 -10.79 1.95 19.81
N ASP A 70 -11.74 1.27 19.16
CA ASP A 70 -12.97 1.91 18.66
C ASP A 70 -13.71 2.70 19.74
N SER A 71 -13.84 2.17 20.95
CA SER A 71 -14.49 2.85 22.07
C SER A 71 -13.80 4.17 22.48
N MET A 72 -12.52 4.34 22.13
CA MET A 72 -11.74 5.56 22.43
C MET A 72 -11.71 6.54 21.25
N THR A 73 -12.08 6.11 20.05
CA THR A 73 -11.91 6.89 18.81
C THR A 73 -13.21 7.11 18.03
N ASN A 74 -14.31 6.51 18.43
CA ASN A 74 -15.60 6.66 17.77
C ASN A 74 -16.20 8.08 17.93
N SER A 75 -17.30 8.36 17.24
CA SER A 75 -17.96 9.67 17.22
C SER A 75 -18.45 10.16 18.59
N SER A 76 -18.60 9.26 19.58
CA SER A 76 -18.97 9.59 20.96
C SER A 76 -17.78 9.76 21.91
N ALA A 77 -16.54 9.58 21.41
CA ALA A 77 -15.35 9.63 22.22
C ALA A 77 -15.08 11.03 22.78
N THR A 78 -14.70 11.10 24.05
CA THR A 78 -14.33 12.36 24.73
C THR A 78 -12.91 12.75 24.40
N VAL A 79 -12.55 14.03 24.64
CA VAL A 79 -11.18 14.53 24.52
C VAL A 79 -10.21 13.70 25.36
N GLU A 80 -10.63 13.28 26.56
CA GLU A 80 -9.82 12.44 27.45
C GLU A 80 -9.57 11.05 26.86
N SER A 81 -10.57 10.46 26.19
CA SER A 81 -10.42 9.18 25.49
C SER A 81 -9.40 9.29 24.35
N TRP A 82 -9.46 10.36 23.55
CA TRP A 82 -8.48 10.63 22.49
C TRP A 82 -7.07 10.82 23.04
N GLN A 83 -6.91 11.53 24.16
CA GLN A 83 -5.60 11.70 24.80
C GLN A 83 -5.02 10.36 25.26
N LYS A 84 -5.84 9.50 25.91
CA LYS A 84 -5.43 8.14 26.31
C LYS A 84 -5.02 7.31 25.10
N PHE A 85 -5.79 7.37 24.00
CA PHE A 85 -5.46 6.68 22.76
C PHE A 85 -4.09 7.10 22.23
N PHE A 86 -3.83 8.42 22.08
CA PHE A 86 -2.54 8.90 21.58
C PHE A 86 -1.37 8.55 22.49
N ILE A 87 -1.56 8.57 23.82
CA ILE A 87 -0.53 8.16 24.77
C ILE A 87 -0.18 6.68 24.57
N ILE A 88 -1.19 5.80 24.48
CA ILE A 88 -0.97 4.36 24.25
C ILE A 88 -0.25 4.13 22.89
N MET A 89 -0.74 4.80 21.85
CA MET A 89 -0.14 4.70 20.51
C MET A 89 1.29 5.26 20.44
N GLY A 90 1.67 6.18 21.33
CA GLY A 90 3.05 6.65 21.48
C GLY A 90 3.94 5.70 22.27
N ILE A 91 3.42 5.11 23.35
CA ILE A 91 4.18 4.20 24.21
C ILE A 91 4.52 2.89 23.49
N MET A 92 3.57 2.29 22.76
CA MET A 92 3.77 0.99 22.11
C MET A 92 4.98 0.96 21.16
N PRO A 93 5.11 1.86 20.16
CA PRO A 93 6.28 1.86 19.30
C PRO A 93 7.57 2.28 20.02
N THR A 94 7.47 3.12 21.05
CA THR A 94 8.63 3.52 21.87
C THR A 94 9.22 2.31 22.60
N VAL A 95 8.37 1.53 23.26
CA VAL A 95 8.79 0.28 23.93
C VAL A 95 9.34 -0.71 22.91
N GLY A 96 8.67 -0.89 21.77
CA GLY A 96 9.14 -1.74 20.68
C GLY A 96 10.50 -1.30 20.15
N GLY A 97 10.72 0.01 19.98
CA GLY A 97 11.99 0.58 19.56
C GLY A 97 13.12 0.34 20.57
N VAL A 98 12.85 0.52 21.85
CA VAL A 98 13.83 0.22 22.94
C VAL A 98 14.20 -1.26 22.93
N ILE A 99 13.23 -2.16 22.81
CA ILE A 99 13.48 -3.61 22.71
C ILE A 99 14.31 -3.90 21.45
N GLY A 100 13.99 -3.25 20.33
CA GLY A 100 14.72 -3.39 19.06
C GLY A 100 16.20 -3.04 19.19
N LEU A 101 16.54 -1.99 19.94
CA LEU A 101 17.95 -1.61 20.17
C LEU A 101 18.81 -2.74 20.78
N PHE A 102 18.21 -3.64 21.56
CA PHE A 102 18.92 -4.75 22.17
C PHE A 102 18.86 -6.04 21.35
N LEU A 103 17.79 -6.24 20.58
CA LEU A 103 17.56 -7.49 19.84
C LEU A 103 18.06 -7.43 18.39
N MET A 104 18.04 -6.26 17.73
CA MET A 104 18.45 -6.14 16.33
C MET A 104 19.99 -6.11 16.25
N LYS A 105 20.54 -7.03 15.47
CA LYS A 105 21.97 -7.11 15.19
C LYS A 105 22.19 -7.01 13.71
N ASP A 106 23.18 -6.22 13.31
CA ASP A 106 23.62 -6.16 11.92
C ASP A 106 24.38 -7.43 11.54
N LYS A 107 24.36 -7.76 10.27
CA LYS A 107 25.14 -8.86 9.72
C LYS A 107 26.63 -8.51 9.83
N GLU A 108 27.41 -9.43 10.41
CA GLU A 108 28.86 -9.25 10.55
C GLU A 108 29.54 -9.09 9.18
N GLY A 109 30.48 -8.15 9.10
CA GLY A 109 31.31 -7.94 7.91
C GLY A 109 30.78 -6.89 6.91
N ILE A 110 29.62 -6.28 7.13
CA ILE A 110 29.16 -5.17 6.30
C ILE A 110 30.00 -3.93 6.58
N LYS A 111 30.74 -3.48 5.56
CA LYS A 111 31.49 -2.22 5.64
C LYS A 111 30.65 -1.10 5.04
N PRO A 112 30.55 0.05 5.73
CA PRO A 112 29.84 1.21 5.17
C PRO A 112 30.53 1.63 3.86
N ASN A 113 29.77 1.65 2.78
CA ASN A 113 30.25 2.21 1.52
C ASN A 113 30.26 3.74 1.67
N LYS A 114 31.45 4.32 1.75
CA LYS A 114 31.62 5.79 1.79
C LYS A 114 31.31 6.31 0.39
N SER A 115 30.05 6.60 0.12
CA SER A 115 29.65 7.23 -1.10
C SER A 115 30.18 8.67 -1.18
N ASN A 116 30.45 9.13 -2.39
CA ASN A 116 31.13 10.40 -2.61
C ASN A 116 30.27 11.64 -2.31
N SER A 117 28.95 11.51 -2.26
CA SER A 117 28.01 12.60 -1.92
C SER A 117 26.57 12.08 -1.76
N PHE A 118 25.93 12.41 -0.65
CA PHE A 118 24.50 12.14 -0.40
C PHE A 118 23.59 12.59 -1.54
N PHE A 119 23.80 13.78 -2.07
CA PHE A 119 23.01 14.32 -3.19
C PHE A 119 23.21 13.55 -4.50
N ASN A 120 24.42 13.07 -4.77
CA ASN A 120 24.69 12.25 -5.95
C ASN A 120 24.00 10.90 -5.85
N ASP A 121 23.98 10.28 -4.69
CA ASP A 121 23.32 9.00 -4.45
C ASP A 121 21.80 9.15 -4.50
N PHE A 122 21.24 10.17 -3.87
CA PHE A 122 19.82 10.47 -3.93
C PHE A 122 19.32 10.75 -5.35
N THR A 123 20.10 11.52 -6.12
CA THR A 123 19.72 11.86 -7.52
C THR A 123 20.10 10.79 -8.54
N TYR A 124 20.91 9.79 -8.15
CA TYR A 124 21.38 8.75 -9.08
C TYR A 124 20.24 8.04 -9.78
N SER A 125 19.25 7.59 -9.04
CA SER A 125 18.09 6.87 -9.56
C SER A 125 17.16 7.75 -10.43
N LEU A 126 17.25 9.07 -10.33
CA LEU A 126 16.42 10.00 -11.11
C LEU A 126 17.11 10.47 -12.40
N LYS A 127 18.38 10.14 -12.61
CA LYS A 127 19.12 10.55 -13.81
C LYS A 127 18.56 9.87 -15.06
N PRO A 128 18.32 10.62 -16.18
CA PRO A 128 17.80 10.03 -17.42
C PRO A 128 18.68 8.90 -17.98
N SER A 129 19.99 8.97 -17.77
CA SER A 129 20.93 7.91 -18.16
C SER A 129 20.68 6.61 -17.36
N THR A 130 20.47 6.70 -16.05
CA THR A 130 20.17 5.57 -15.18
C THR A 130 18.82 4.94 -15.56
N ILE A 131 17.81 5.77 -15.84
CA ILE A 131 16.48 5.31 -16.30
C ILE A 131 16.61 4.53 -17.60
N LYS A 132 17.39 5.05 -18.58
CA LYS A 132 17.61 4.37 -19.86
C LYS A 132 18.34 3.03 -19.70
N GLN A 133 19.30 2.93 -18.79
CA GLN A 133 20.04 1.70 -18.53
C GLN A 133 19.21 0.63 -17.82
N ASN A 134 18.28 1.05 -16.92
CA ASN A 134 17.49 0.14 -16.10
C ASN A 134 16.00 0.21 -16.43
N LYS A 135 15.63 0.22 -17.70
CA LYS A 135 14.25 0.42 -18.17
C LYS A 135 13.23 -0.51 -17.49
N MET A 136 13.55 -1.79 -17.36
CA MET A 136 12.63 -2.77 -16.80
C MET A 136 12.32 -2.52 -15.33
N LEU A 137 13.31 -2.06 -14.56
CA LEU A 137 13.12 -1.64 -13.17
C LEU A 137 12.06 -0.51 -13.09
N TYR A 138 12.17 0.52 -13.93
CA TYR A 138 11.20 1.63 -13.93
C TYR A 138 9.82 1.23 -14.48
N VAL A 139 9.75 0.27 -15.39
CA VAL A 139 8.47 -0.30 -15.84
C VAL A 139 7.79 -1.02 -14.68
N CYS A 140 8.52 -1.80 -13.88
CA CYS A 140 7.97 -2.44 -12.68
C CYS A 140 7.50 -1.40 -11.65
N LEU A 141 8.32 -0.36 -11.40
CA LEU A 141 7.95 0.73 -10.50
C LEU A 141 6.69 1.46 -10.98
N SER A 142 6.59 1.76 -12.28
CA SER A 142 5.42 2.43 -12.85
C SER A 142 4.15 1.58 -12.75
N GLY A 143 4.27 0.26 -12.86
CA GLY A 143 3.15 -0.67 -12.72
C GLY A 143 2.52 -0.61 -11.33
N TYR A 144 3.33 -0.68 -10.28
CA TYR A 144 2.81 -0.53 -8.93
C TYR A 144 2.37 0.90 -8.62
N MET A 145 3.07 1.91 -9.13
CA MET A 145 2.66 3.31 -9.00
C MET A 145 1.22 3.51 -9.47
N ILE A 146 0.88 3.01 -10.66
CA ILE A 146 -0.48 3.12 -11.21
C ILE A 146 -1.48 2.37 -10.31
N ALA A 147 -1.18 1.14 -9.90
CA ALA A 147 -2.04 0.38 -8.99
C ALA A 147 -2.27 1.11 -7.66
N SER A 148 -1.21 1.67 -7.09
CA SER A 148 -1.25 2.44 -5.85
C SER A 148 -2.04 3.75 -6.00
N ILE A 149 -1.96 4.44 -7.15
CA ILE A 149 -2.83 5.60 -7.45
C ILE A 149 -4.29 5.17 -7.38
N GLY A 150 -4.67 4.07 -8.05
CA GLY A 150 -6.03 3.55 -7.99
C GLY A 150 -6.50 3.25 -6.56
N TYR A 151 -5.65 2.65 -5.74
CA TYR A 151 -5.92 2.40 -4.33
C TYR A 151 -6.14 3.69 -3.54
N GLN A 152 -5.31 4.71 -3.74
CA GLN A 152 -5.41 6.00 -3.06
C GLN A 152 -6.66 6.81 -3.45
N VAL A 153 -7.31 6.52 -4.58
CA VAL A 153 -8.56 7.18 -4.97
C VAL A 153 -9.69 6.92 -3.95
N TYR A 154 -9.77 5.71 -3.38
CA TYR A 154 -10.89 5.36 -2.48
C TYR A 154 -10.49 5.13 -1.02
N ILE A 155 -9.25 4.70 -0.74
CA ILE A 155 -8.88 4.21 0.61
C ILE A 155 -9.05 5.27 1.69
N ASN A 156 -8.70 6.53 1.38
CA ASN A 156 -8.82 7.65 2.32
C ASN A 156 -10.28 7.96 2.69
N TYR A 157 -11.22 7.54 1.86
CA TYR A 157 -12.66 7.80 2.01
C TYR A 157 -13.45 6.54 2.35
N LEU A 158 -12.78 5.37 2.47
CA LEU A 158 -13.44 4.08 2.63
C LEU A 158 -14.40 4.06 3.83
N PHE A 159 -13.94 4.52 4.99
CA PHE A 159 -14.77 4.56 6.19
C PHE A 159 -15.95 5.52 6.05
N ASN A 160 -15.73 6.69 5.47
CA ASN A 160 -16.79 7.67 5.22
C ASN A 160 -17.83 7.13 4.23
N ILE A 161 -17.43 6.32 3.26
CA ILE A 161 -18.34 5.64 2.34
C ILE A 161 -19.15 4.57 3.08
N VAL A 162 -18.52 3.74 3.88
CA VAL A 162 -19.20 2.63 4.55
C VAL A 162 -20.15 3.13 5.63
N GLU A 163 -19.75 4.09 6.44
CA GLU A 163 -20.58 4.67 7.50
C GLU A 163 -21.60 5.69 6.95
N GLY A 164 -21.16 6.60 6.09
CA GLY A 164 -21.99 7.73 5.62
C GLY A 164 -22.88 7.38 4.43
N THR A 165 -22.31 6.75 3.38
CA THR A 165 -23.05 6.48 2.14
C THR A 165 -23.83 5.17 2.21
N LEU A 166 -23.21 4.10 2.71
CA LEU A 166 -23.85 2.79 2.89
C LEU A 166 -24.62 2.69 4.23
N LYS A 167 -24.40 3.60 5.16
CA LYS A 167 -25.09 3.68 6.47
C LYS A 167 -24.97 2.42 7.33
N ILE A 168 -23.87 1.68 7.19
CA ILE A 168 -23.63 0.44 7.93
C ILE A 168 -23.14 0.77 9.33
N LYS A 169 -24.03 0.63 10.34
CA LYS A 169 -23.75 1.02 11.73
C LYS A 169 -22.60 0.24 12.37
N ASN A 170 -22.49 -1.06 12.09
CA ASN A 170 -21.45 -1.94 12.67
C ASN A 170 -20.43 -2.34 11.60
N TYR A 171 -19.86 -1.35 10.89
CA TYR A 171 -18.95 -1.57 9.77
C TYR A 171 -17.63 -2.26 10.15
N ILE A 172 -17.25 -2.23 11.44
CA ILE A 172 -16.00 -2.84 11.93
C ILE A 172 -15.92 -4.32 11.61
N ILE A 173 -17.06 -5.04 11.81
CA ILE A 173 -17.13 -6.48 11.56
C ILE A 173 -16.92 -6.82 10.08
N PRO A 174 -17.71 -6.29 9.11
CA PRO A 174 -17.50 -6.59 7.71
C PRO A 174 -16.12 -6.11 7.20
N VAL A 175 -15.62 -4.96 7.65
CA VAL A 175 -14.28 -4.48 7.28
C VAL A 175 -13.20 -5.40 7.84
N GLY A 176 -13.33 -5.88 9.08
CA GLY A 176 -12.43 -6.88 9.66
C GLY A 176 -12.40 -8.19 8.85
N ILE A 177 -13.56 -8.68 8.43
CA ILE A 177 -13.69 -9.88 7.57
C ILE A 177 -12.98 -9.64 6.24
N ILE A 178 -13.20 -8.50 5.61
CA ILE A 178 -12.53 -8.10 4.35
C ILE A 178 -11.02 -8.15 4.50
N MET A 179 -10.49 -7.56 5.57
CA MET A 179 -9.04 -7.52 5.80
C MET A 179 -8.43 -8.91 5.98
N VAL A 180 -9.09 -9.78 6.76
CA VAL A 180 -8.63 -11.16 6.97
C VAL A 180 -8.67 -11.95 5.66
N LEU A 181 -9.78 -11.88 4.92
CA LEU A 181 -9.91 -12.59 3.65
C LEU A 181 -8.94 -12.08 2.59
N ALA A 182 -8.72 -10.76 2.52
CA ALA A 182 -7.75 -10.15 1.62
C ALA A 182 -6.31 -10.57 1.96
N ALA A 183 -5.95 -10.60 3.24
CA ALA A 183 -4.65 -11.06 3.70
C ALA A 183 -4.41 -12.53 3.35
N VAL A 184 -5.33 -13.41 3.75
CA VAL A 184 -5.22 -14.85 3.45
C VAL A 184 -5.18 -15.10 1.95
N GLY A 185 -6.07 -14.45 1.19
CA GLY A 185 -6.12 -14.57 -0.27
C GLY A 185 -4.83 -14.12 -0.93
N SER A 186 -4.24 -12.99 -0.51
CA SER A 186 -2.99 -12.48 -1.05
C SER A 186 -1.80 -13.40 -0.79
N VAL A 187 -1.73 -14.01 0.39
CA VAL A 187 -0.70 -15.02 0.74
C VAL A 187 -0.84 -16.27 -0.13
N LEU A 188 -2.05 -16.79 -0.29
CA LEU A 188 -2.31 -17.97 -1.13
C LEU A 188 -1.94 -17.71 -2.59
N ILE A 189 -2.27 -16.52 -3.11
CA ILE A 189 -1.87 -16.10 -4.46
C ILE A 189 -0.35 -15.94 -4.55
N GLY A 190 0.31 -15.39 -3.52
CA GLY A 190 1.78 -15.30 -3.44
C GLY A 190 2.43 -16.68 -3.58
N ILE A 191 1.98 -17.68 -2.82
CA ILE A 191 2.46 -19.06 -2.92
C ILE A 191 2.22 -19.65 -4.32
N ALA A 192 1.07 -19.33 -4.93
CA ALA A 192 0.76 -19.78 -6.29
C ALA A 192 1.66 -19.10 -7.35
N MET A 193 2.03 -17.82 -7.14
CA MET A 193 2.98 -17.09 -7.98
C MET A 193 4.37 -17.73 -7.96
N ASP A 194 4.84 -18.17 -6.79
CA ASP A 194 6.14 -18.84 -6.66
C ASP A 194 6.15 -20.19 -7.43
N LYS A 195 5.02 -20.92 -7.43
CA LYS A 195 4.91 -22.22 -8.11
C LYS A 195 4.67 -22.13 -9.61
N LYS A 196 3.89 -21.16 -10.08
CA LYS A 196 3.41 -21.07 -11.47
C LYS A 196 4.08 -19.96 -12.29
N GLY A 197 4.99 -19.20 -11.65
CA GLY A 197 5.64 -18.05 -12.26
C GLY A 197 4.80 -16.77 -12.17
N LYS A 198 5.44 -15.68 -11.77
CA LYS A 198 4.85 -14.33 -11.58
C LYS A 198 4.14 -13.81 -12.84
N GLN A 199 4.67 -14.13 -14.02
CA GLN A 199 4.21 -13.62 -15.31
C GLN A 199 2.74 -13.93 -15.59
N ASN A 200 2.23 -15.05 -15.07
CA ASN A 200 0.86 -15.51 -15.31
C ASN A 200 -0.18 -14.76 -14.46
N PHE A 201 0.24 -14.03 -13.43
CA PHE A 201 -0.66 -13.40 -12.46
C PHE A 201 -0.97 -11.93 -12.73
N TYR A 202 -0.21 -11.24 -13.60
CA TYR A 202 -0.46 -9.81 -13.87
C TYR A 202 -1.87 -9.54 -14.37
N TYR A 203 -2.29 -10.18 -15.43
CA TYR A 203 -3.60 -9.93 -16.04
C TYR A 203 -4.78 -10.40 -15.19
N PRO A 204 -4.76 -11.63 -14.64
CA PRO A 204 -5.83 -12.07 -13.74
C PRO A 204 -6.01 -11.14 -12.54
N THR A 205 -4.92 -10.63 -11.96
CA THR A 205 -4.98 -9.72 -10.82
C THR A 205 -5.60 -8.38 -11.20
N ILE A 206 -5.22 -7.78 -12.33
CA ILE A 206 -5.83 -6.53 -12.81
C ILE A 206 -7.33 -6.73 -13.04
N ILE A 207 -7.72 -7.80 -13.75
CA ILE A 207 -9.12 -8.11 -14.04
C ILE A 207 -9.91 -8.30 -12.75
N ALA A 208 -9.37 -9.06 -11.79
CA ALA A 208 -10.00 -9.28 -10.49
C ALA A 208 -10.20 -7.95 -9.73
N GLY A 209 -9.23 -7.03 -9.79
CA GLY A 209 -9.35 -5.70 -9.19
C GLY A 209 -10.45 -4.86 -9.81
N VAL A 210 -10.53 -4.83 -11.14
CA VAL A 210 -11.59 -4.12 -11.86
C VAL A 210 -12.96 -4.71 -11.52
N ILE A 211 -13.09 -6.03 -11.51
CA ILE A 211 -14.33 -6.72 -11.11
C ILE A 211 -14.68 -6.38 -9.67
N GLY A 212 -13.71 -6.42 -8.74
CA GLY A 212 -13.91 -6.07 -7.34
C GLY A 212 -14.44 -4.64 -7.17
N CYS A 213 -13.86 -3.68 -7.90
CA CYS A 213 -14.32 -2.30 -7.90
C CYS A 213 -15.76 -2.14 -8.42
N ILE A 214 -16.14 -2.87 -9.47
CA ILE A 214 -17.50 -2.87 -10.01
C ILE A 214 -18.49 -3.50 -9.03
N ILE A 215 -18.10 -4.60 -8.39
CA ILE A 215 -18.93 -5.27 -7.37
C ILE A 215 -19.20 -4.32 -6.21
N ILE A 216 -18.16 -3.72 -5.61
CA ILE A 216 -18.37 -2.82 -4.47
C ILE A 216 -19.16 -1.56 -4.87
N TRP A 217 -18.94 -1.01 -6.07
CA TRP A 217 -19.74 0.09 -6.60
C TRP A 217 -21.22 -0.26 -6.70
N SER A 218 -21.56 -1.52 -7.02
CA SER A 218 -22.93 -1.98 -7.15
C SER A 218 -23.69 -2.00 -5.81
N ALA A 219 -23.01 -1.96 -4.67
CA ALA A 219 -23.63 -1.93 -3.35
C ALA A 219 -24.62 -0.77 -3.20
N LYS A 220 -24.38 0.38 -3.85
CA LYS A 220 -25.26 1.55 -3.82
C LYS A 220 -26.72 1.26 -4.25
N PHE A 221 -26.96 0.24 -5.07
CA PHE A 221 -28.30 -0.12 -5.53
C PHE A 221 -29.12 -0.88 -4.47
N PHE A 222 -28.47 -1.34 -3.41
CA PHE A 222 -29.05 -2.13 -2.34
C PHE A 222 -29.21 -1.34 -1.04
N VAL A 223 -28.66 -0.12 -0.96
CA VAL A 223 -28.80 0.78 0.19
C VAL A 223 -30.30 0.97 0.52
N ASP A 224 -30.64 0.87 1.79
CA ASP A 224 -32.03 0.98 2.33
C ASP A 224 -33.02 -0.08 1.77
N LYS A 225 -32.59 -1.04 0.92
CA LYS A 225 -33.44 -2.08 0.35
C LYS A 225 -33.18 -3.47 0.94
N ASN A 226 -31.92 -3.84 1.06
CA ASN A 226 -31.53 -5.16 1.56
C ASN A 226 -30.14 -5.08 2.22
N ALA A 227 -30.12 -4.87 3.53
CA ALA A 227 -28.90 -4.76 4.32
C ALA A 227 -28.00 -5.99 4.22
N THR A 228 -28.57 -7.19 4.10
CA THR A 228 -27.76 -8.43 3.97
C THR A 228 -27.02 -8.47 2.63
N ALA A 229 -27.70 -8.14 1.53
CA ALA A 229 -27.09 -8.11 0.22
C ALA A 229 -26.01 -7.03 0.13
N GLU A 230 -26.24 -5.87 0.73
CA GLU A 230 -25.29 -4.77 0.79
C GLU A 230 -23.99 -5.19 1.52
N ILE A 231 -24.09 -5.83 2.69
CA ILE A 231 -22.93 -6.32 3.44
C ILE A 231 -22.18 -7.41 2.67
N ILE A 232 -22.89 -8.35 2.03
CA ILE A 232 -22.26 -9.41 1.22
C ILE A 232 -21.48 -8.80 0.05
N ILE A 233 -22.09 -7.87 -0.67
CA ILE A 233 -21.45 -7.18 -1.79
C ILE A 233 -20.23 -6.39 -1.32
N LEU A 234 -20.32 -5.71 -0.18
CA LEU A 234 -19.21 -4.99 0.44
C LEU A 234 -18.07 -5.96 0.78
N ILE A 235 -18.35 -7.12 1.39
CA ILE A 235 -17.34 -8.11 1.76
C ILE A 235 -16.66 -8.67 0.51
N ILE A 236 -17.42 -9.09 -0.50
CA ILE A 236 -16.85 -9.68 -1.72
C ILE A 236 -16.04 -8.63 -2.49
N GLY A 237 -16.62 -7.47 -2.77
CA GLY A 237 -15.97 -6.39 -3.52
C GLY A 237 -14.78 -5.82 -2.77
N GLY A 238 -14.91 -5.59 -1.46
CA GLY A 238 -13.84 -5.10 -0.60
C GLY A 238 -12.66 -6.08 -0.50
N THR A 239 -12.94 -7.38 -0.35
CA THR A 239 -11.91 -8.43 -0.34
C THR A 239 -11.14 -8.46 -1.66
N LEU A 240 -11.82 -8.36 -2.79
CA LEU A 240 -11.17 -8.32 -4.10
C LEU A 240 -10.34 -7.05 -4.28
N THR A 241 -10.87 -5.88 -3.97
CA THR A 241 -10.14 -4.61 -4.16
C THR A 241 -8.92 -4.49 -3.27
N ILE A 242 -9.05 -4.78 -1.97
CA ILE A 242 -7.93 -4.72 -1.02
C ILE A 242 -6.95 -5.86 -1.30
N GLY A 243 -7.44 -7.09 -1.51
CA GLY A 243 -6.61 -8.25 -1.82
C GLY A 243 -5.79 -8.06 -3.09
N VAL A 244 -6.38 -7.50 -4.15
CA VAL A 244 -5.67 -7.18 -5.39
C VAL A 244 -4.57 -6.16 -5.16
N ASN A 245 -4.80 -5.12 -4.34
CA ASN A 245 -3.74 -4.16 -4.03
C ASN A 245 -2.54 -4.84 -3.34
N LEU A 246 -2.79 -5.75 -2.38
CA LEU A 246 -1.73 -6.52 -1.73
C LEU A 246 -0.98 -7.44 -2.70
N VAL A 247 -1.71 -8.12 -3.58
CA VAL A 247 -1.11 -8.99 -4.61
C VAL A 247 -0.28 -8.18 -5.60
N MET A 248 -0.78 -7.03 -6.06
CA MET A 248 -0.04 -6.13 -6.96
C MET A 248 1.23 -5.59 -6.31
N ALA A 249 1.15 -5.22 -5.03
CA ALA A 249 2.31 -4.80 -4.26
C ALA A 249 3.39 -5.89 -4.26
N GLY A 250 3.03 -7.13 -3.92
CA GLY A 250 3.96 -8.26 -3.91
C GLY A 250 4.51 -8.57 -5.31
N LEU A 251 3.65 -8.59 -6.33
CA LEU A 251 3.99 -8.95 -7.70
C LEU A 251 5.00 -7.96 -8.32
N PHE A 252 4.71 -6.67 -8.25
CA PHE A 252 5.60 -5.65 -8.80
C PHE A 252 6.86 -5.44 -7.96
N THR A 253 6.79 -5.57 -6.63
CA THR A 253 7.97 -5.49 -5.76
C THR A 253 8.91 -6.65 -6.01
N ALA A 254 8.40 -7.88 -6.13
CA ALA A 254 9.22 -9.03 -6.48
C ALA A 254 9.88 -8.87 -7.85
N SER A 255 9.13 -8.35 -8.84
CA SER A 255 9.69 -8.11 -10.17
C SER A 255 10.69 -6.95 -10.21
N TYR A 256 10.43 -5.88 -9.47
CA TYR A 256 11.37 -4.77 -9.31
C TYR A 256 12.72 -5.24 -8.77
N ARG A 257 12.70 -6.12 -7.73
CA ARG A 257 13.93 -6.65 -7.11
C ARG A 257 14.78 -7.48 -8.07
N ASP A 258 14.16 -8.18 -9.02
CA ASP A 258 14.90 -8.97 -10.02
C ASP A 258 15.71 -8.09 -10.98
N TYR A 259 15.36 -6.82 -11.13
CA TYR A 259 16.03 -5.89 -12.04
C TYR A 259 16.91 -4.86 -11.34
N ILE A 260 17.10 -4.95 -10.03
CA ILE A 260 18.05 -4.09 -9.31
C ILE A 260 19.47 -4.58 -9.58
N PRO A 261 20.39 -3.71 -10.06
CA PRO A 261 21.79 -4.09 -10.18
C PRO A 261 22.43 -4.36 -8.81
N ASP A 262 23.25 -5.39 -8.74
CA ASP A 262 23.93 -5.79 -7.52
C ASP A 262 24.72 -4.63 -6.87
N GLY A 263 24.59 -4.48 -5.56
CA GLY A 263 25.24 -3.45 -4.77
C GLY A 263 24.71 -2.04 -4.95
N LYS A 264 23.55 -1.88 -5.65
CA LYS A 264 22.87 -0.59 -5.83
C LYS A 264 21.46 -0.54 -5.23
N GLU A 265 21.12 -1.51 -4.39
CA GLU A 265 19.80 -1.65 -3.79
C GLU A 265 19.37 -0.37 -3.05
N GLY A 266 20.27 0.20 -2.25
CA GLY A 266 20.02 1.45 -1.51
C GLY A 266 19.77 2.66 -2.42
N LEU A 267 20.47 2.75 -3.58
CA LEU A 267 20.34 3.88 -4.50
C LEU A 267 18.96 3.94 -5.18
N PHE A 268 18.30 2.80 -5.36
CA PHE A 268 16.97 2.72 -5.98
C PHE A 268 15.82 2.79 -4.96
N GLN A 269 16.09 2.67 -3.65
CA GLN A 269 15.05 2.77 -2.62
C GLN A 269 14.36 4.13 -2.60
N GLY A 270 15.12 5.22 -2.76
CA GLY A 270 14.56 6.56 -2.84
C GLY A 270 13.56 6.71 -3.99
N CYS A 271 13.91 6.23 -5.18
CA CYS A 271 13.00 6.22 -6.34
C CYS A 271 11.76 5.36 -6.09
N ARG A 272 11.92 4.20 -5.46
CA ARG A 272 10.80 3.31 -5.08
C ARG A 272 9.81 4.04 -4.18
N ILE A 273 10.28 4.71 -3.13
CA ILE A 273 9.41 5.46 -2.19
C ILE A 273 8.66 6.57 -2.94
N VAL A 274 9.36 7.32 -3.80
CA VAL A 274 8.71 8.36 -4.62
C VAL A 274 7.60 7.78 -5.49
N MET A 275 7.88 6.69 -6.21
CA MET A 275 6.91 6.11 -7.15
C MET A 275 5.82 5.29 -6.44
N TYR A 276 6.12 4.63 -5.32
CA TYR A 276 5.15 3.75 -4.63
C TYR A 276 4.26 4.51 -3.65
N VAL A 277 4.75 5.60 -3.08
CA VAL A 277 4.09 6.32 -1.99
C VAL A 277 3.80 7.76 -2.39
N LEU A 278 4.82 8.58 -2.66
CA LEU A 278 4.65 10.02 -2.85
C LEU A 278 3.73 10.35 -4.03
N VAL A 279 4.00 9.82 -5.21
CA VAL A 279 3.21 10.10 -6.42
C VAL A 279 1.75 9.62 -6.27
N PRO A 280 1.48 8.39 -5.80
CA PRO A 280 0.12 7.94 -5.52
C PRO A 280 -0.63 8.78 -4.49
N MET A 281 0.03 9.18 -3.40
CA MET A 281 -0.58 10.01 -2.35
C MET A 281 -0.92 11.43 -2.82
N ILE A 282 -0.29 11.92 -3.88
CA ILE A 282 -0.62 13.21 -4.51
C ILE A 282 -1.73 13.02 -5.54
N ILE A 283 -1.55 12.10 -6.48
CA ILE A 283 -2.45 11.95 -7.64
C ILE A 283 -3.78 11.30 -7.24
N GLY A 284 -3.76 10.28 -6.38
CA GLY A 284 -4.97 9.56 -5.97
C GLY A 284 -6.04 10.47 -5.35
N PRO A 285 -5.72 11.26 -4.31
CA PRO A 285 -6.67 12.21 -3.73
C PRO A 285 -7.13 13.30 -4.70
N VAL A 286 -6.29 13.76 -5.64
CA VAL A 286 -6.70 14.71 -6.68
C VAL A 286 -7.77 14.10 -7.58
N VAL A 287 -7.57 12.85 -8.04
CA VAL A 287 -8.59 12.13 -8.83
C VAL A 287 -9.86 11.92 -8.00
N ALA A 288 -9.73 11.53 -6.74
CA ALA A 288 -10.86 11.38 -5.84
C ALA A 288 -11.65 12.69 -5.69
N GLN A 289 -10.96 13.81 -5.46
CA GLN A 289 -11.59 15.11 -5.29
C GLN A 289 -12.36 15.57 -6.54
N ILE A 290 -11.86 15.27 -7.74
CA ILE A 290 -12.57 15.54 -8.99
C ILE A 290 -13.91 14.77 -9.02
N ILE A 291 -13.90 13.49 -8.64
CA ILE A 291 -15.09 12.63 -8.60
C ILE A 291 -16.07 13.12 -7.53
N ILE A 292 -15.58 13.43 -6.32
CA ILE A 292 -16.38 13.93 -5.20
C ILE A 292 -17.05 15.25 -5.59
N ASN A 293 -16.30 16.20 -6.16
CA ASN A 293 -16.85 17.48 -6.59
C ASN A 293 -17.89 17.33 -7.71
N ALA A 294 -17.66 16.38 -8.63
CA ALA A 294 -18.62 16.11 -9.69
C ALA A 294 -19.95 15.54 -9.16
N ALA A 295 -19.89 14.67 -8.16
CA ALA A 295 -21.05 14.06 -7.53
C ALA A 295 -21.82 15.04 -6.63
N ASN A 296 -21.14 16.01 -6.02
CA ASN A 296 -21.74 16.98 -5.08
C ASN A 296 -21.97 18.37 -5.71
N ARG A 297 -22.14 18.47 -7.02
CA ARG A 297 -22.43 19.75 -7.67
C ARG A 297 -23.73 20.35 -7.14
N GLY A 298 -23.64 21.54 -6.54
CA GLY A 298 -24.81 22.25 -5.97
C GLY A 298 -25.22 21.80 -4.57
N VAL A 299 -24.46 20.92 -3.93
CA VAL A 299 -24.66 20.49 -2.54
C VAL A 299 -23.90 21.43 -1.61
N ALA A 300 -24.54 21.85 -0.49
CA ALA A 300 -23.89 22.65 0.52
C ALA A 300 -22.76 21.86 1.19
N SER A 301 -21.68 22.54 1.60
CA SER A 301 -20.46 21.92 2.15
C SER A 301 -20.69 21.03 3.39
N GLU A 302 -21.79 21.26 4.10
CA GLU A 302 -22.18 20.49 5.29
C GLU A 302 -22.79 19.12 4.96
N ASN A 303 -23.23 18.90 3.70
CA ASN A 303 -23.95 17.70 3.26
C ASN A 303 -23.19 16.93 2.19
N ILE A 304 -21.87 17.02 2.15
CA ILE A 304 -21.03 16.31 1.18
C ILE A 304 -21.17 14.79 1.39
N VAL A 305 -21.53 14.09 0.32
CA VAL A 305 -21.62 12.62 0.28
C VAL A 305 -20.40 12.08 -0.48
N TYR A 306 -19.76 11.05 0.05
CA TYR A 306 -18.64 10.37 -0.62
C TYR A 306 -19.21 9.31 -1.58
N PRO A 307 -19.08 9.54 -2.91
CA PRO A 307 -19.76 8.71 -3.89
C PRO A 307 -19.09 7.36 -4.10
N MET A 308 -19.88 6.32 -4.37
CA MET A 308 -19.40 4.99 -4.73
C MET A 308 -18.62 4.98 -6.06
N GLU A 309 -18.75 6.02 -6.86
CA GLU A 309 -18.01 6.27 -8.10
C GLU A 309 -16.50 6.35 -7.91
N LEU A 310 -16.01 6.53 -6.69
CA LEU A 310 -14.59 6.45 -6.34
C LEU A 310 -14.01 5.06 -6.69
N PHE A 311 -14.79 3.99 -6.52
CA PHE A 311 -14.37 2.65 -6.95
C PHE A 311 -14.31 2.50 -8.47
N LEU A 312 -15.19 3.16 -9.22
CA LEU A 312 -15.08 3.20 -10.67
C LEU A 312 -13.84 3.99 -11.13
N GLY A 313 -13.51 5.09 -10.43
CA GLY A 313 -12.26 5.81 -10.64
C GLY A 313 -11.04 4.92 -10.44
N CYS A 314 -11.03 4.12 -9.37
CA CYS A 314 -10.00 3.11 -9.15
C CYS A 314 -9.96 2.09 -10.30
N ALA A 315 -11.11 1.55 -10.73
CA ALA A 315 -11.18 0.59 -11.83
C ALA A 315 -10.57 1.14 -13.12
N VAL A 316 -10.90 2.39 -13.48
CA VAL A 316 -10.32 3.06 -14.66
C VAL A 316 -8.80 3.19 -14.54
N VAL A 317 -8.29 3.59 -13.37
CA VAL A 317 -6.84 3.70 -13.14
C VAL A 317 -6.17 2.32 -13.23
N LEU A 318 -6.79 1.27 -12.68
CA LEU A 318 -6.25 -0.09 -12.76
C LEU A 318 -6.13 -0.61 -14.20
N LEU A 319 -6.99 -0.19 -15.12
CA LEU A 319 -6.85 -0.57 -16.54
C LEU A 319 -5.53 -0.08 -17.15
N PHE A 320 -5.00 1.05 -16.71
CA PHE A 320 -3.68 1.51 -17.18
C PHE A 320 -2.54 0.60 -16.73
N CYS A 321 -2.72 -0.24 -15.69
CA CYS A 321 -1.73 -1.24 -15.28
C CYS A 321 -1.47 -2.30 -16.36
N PHE A 322 -2.38 -2.49 -17.33
CA PHE A 322 -2.12 -3.42 -18.45
C PHE A 322 -0.90 -3.04 -19.26
N ILE A 323 -0.58 -1.74 -19.37
CA ILE A 323 0.56 -1.25 -20.17
C ILE A 323 1.88 -1.76 -19.59
N PRO A 324 2.28 -1.41 -18.35
CA PRO A 324 3.51 -1.93 -17.77
C PRO A 324 3.48 -3.45 -17.56
N SER A 325 2.33 -4.04 -17.20
CA SER A 325 2.20 -5.48 -17.01
C SER A 325 2.48 -6.28 -18.28
N ARG A 326 2.08 -5.77 -19.45
CA ARG A 326 2.40 -6.41 -20.74
C ARG A 326 3.90 -6.48 -20.97
N ILE A 327 4.61 -5.39 -20.70
CA ILE A 327 6.06 -5.30 -20.90
C ILE A 327 6.78 -6.23 -19.92
N VAL A 328 6.44 -6.16 -18.62
CA VAL A 328 7.07 -6.99 -17.58
C VAL A 328 6.79 -8.47 -17.82
N ARG A 329 5.58 -8.83 -18.27
CA ARG A 329 5.23 -10.22 -18.56
C ARG A 329 6.07 -10.81 -19.69
N VAL A 330 6.24 -10.07 -20.78
CA VAL A 330 6.99 -10.53 -21.96
C VAL A 330 8.48 -10.69 -21.63
N GLU A 331 9.07 -9.69 -20.96
CA GLU A 331 10.48 -9.71 -20.64
C GLU A 331 10.79 -10.71 -19.51
N GLY A 332 9.92 -10.80 -18.50
CA GLY A 332 10.06 -11.77 -17.41
C GLY A 332 9.93 -13.23 -17.90
N ALA A 333 9.15 -13.50 -18.93
CA ALA A 333 9.08 -14.83 -19.54
C ALA A 333 10.41 -15.20 -20.22
N LYS A 334 11.03 -14.27 -20.97
CA LYS A 334 12.34 -14.50 -21.59
C LYS A 334 13.43 -14.77 -20.56
N HIS A 335 13.48 -13.94 -19.51
CA HIS A 335 14.47 -14.10 -18.45
C HIS A 335 14.30 -15.44 -17.71
N HIS A 336 13.06 -15.88 -17.49
CA HIS A 336 12.80 -17.19 -16.90
C HIS A 336 13.27 -18.34 -17.81
N ASP A 337 13.02 -18.25 -19.12
CA ASP A 337 13.45 -19.26 -20.09
C ASP A 337 14.99 -19.32 -20.21
N GLU A 338 15.68 -18.19 -20.11
CA GLU A 338 17.14 -18.11 -20.09
C GLU A 338 17.70 -18.79 -18.84
N LEU A 339 17.16 -18.45 -17.65
CA LEU A 339 17.59 -19.04 -16.38
C LEU A 339 17.36 -20.56 -16.34
N MET A 340 16.24 -21.03 -16.86
CA MET A 340 15.96 -22.47 -16.96
C MET A 340 16.92 -23.21 -17.91
N LYS A 341 17.36 -22.56 -18.98
CA LYS A 341 18.38 -23.10 -19.88
C LYS A 341 19.77 -23.18 -19.21
N GLU A 342 20.15 -22.15 -18.47
CA GLU A 342 21.40 -22.13 -17.70
C GLU A 342 21.44 -23.26 -16.68
N LEU A 343 20.37 -23.39 -15.86
CA LEU A 343 20.26 -24.48 -14.87
C LEU A 343 20.28 -25.88 -15.50
N GLN A 344 19.67 -26.05 -16.69
CA GLN A 344 19.73 -27.32 -17.42
C GLN A 344 21.12 -27.63 -17.97
N ASN A 345 21.92 -26.62 -18.27
CA ASN A 345 23.29 -26.81 -18.73
C ASN A 345 24.22 -27.15 -17.55
N GLU A 346 24.05 -26.47 -16.40
CA GLU A 346 24.83 -26.78 -15.16
C GLU A 346 24.57 -28.19 -14.61
N VAL A 347 23.41 -28.77 -14.84
CA VAL A 347 23.08 -30.16 -14.42
C VAL A 347 23.66 -31.21 -15.40
N LYS A 348 24.06 -30.79 -16.61
CA LYS A 348 24.63 -31.69 -17.62
C LYS A 348 26.16 -31.78 -17.58
N ASP A 349 26.81 -30.82 -16.98
CA ASP A 349 28.25 -30.80 -16.67
C ASP A 349 28.50 -31.38 -15.28
#